data_dcac9134d081a51b34e55da9216247a0
#
_entry.id   dcac9134d081a51b34e55da9216247a0
#
_cell.length_a   1.000
_cell.length_b   1.000
_cell.length_c   1.000
_cell.angle_alpha   90.00
_cell.angle_beta   90.00
_cell.angle_gamma   90.00
#
_symmetry.space_group_name_H-M   'P 1'
#
loop_
_entity.id
_entity.type
_entity.pdbx_description
1 polymer ?
#
loop_
_entity_poly.entity_id
_entity_poly.type
_entity_poly.pdbx_seq_one_letter_code
_entity_poly.pdbx_strand_id
1 'polypeptide(L)'
;MSQAIWILQYDLTSDSEYEYLNWFHNIHIPEKLARPGYLWAVHYKGQIGALVHSENRRSYLALFGGLSTRTFLDPSPAELRGMQDDLTREMMGKRLSSKGDVFALEWSVNESKNVQEPRSIQIDFFSIRADGNDEEVGAWAAKSLPSLLQTPELNGSKTYKLISVTGGHFHGILHDAGFHQSIGPNKKVFNSQTSEFLRDLLVEHFNGQRIWPLGNNQ
;
A
#
# COMPACT_ATOMS: atom_id res chain seq x y z
N MET A 1 12.96 -11.47 6.36
CA MET A 1 11.96 -11.06 5.37
C MET A 1 10.77 -10.49 6.10
N SER A 2 10.14 -9.45 5.56
CA SER A 2 8.89 -8.92 6.14
C SER A 2 7.78 -9.96 6.00
N GLN A 3 7.03 -10.19 7.09
CA GLN A 3 5.88 -11.11 7.09
C GLN A 3 4.55 -10.37 7.24
N ALA A 4 4.62 -9.07 7.47
CA ALA A 4 3.45 -8.23 7.61
C ALA A 4 3.71 -6.85 7.01
N ILE A 5 2.65 -6.20 6.57
CA ILE A 5 2.67 -4.83 6.05
C ILE A 5 1.55 -4.04 6.71
N TRP A 6 1.89 -2.90 7.31
CA TRP A 6 0.91 -1.90 7.69
C TRP A 6 0.76 -0.91 6.56
N ILE A 7 -0.45 -0.77 6.06
CA ILE A 7 -0.82 0.14 4.96
C ILE A 7 -1.59 1.30 5.57
N LEU A 8 -1.13 2.51 5.30
CA LEU A 8 -1.77 3.74 5.74
C LEU A 8 -2.11 4.59 4.52
N GLN A 9 -3.41 4.82 4.30
CA GLN A 9 -3.92 5.71 3.26
C GLN A 9 -4.45 6.98 3.89
N TYR A 10 -4.25 8.13 3.23
CA TYR A 10 -4.78 9.41 3.65
C TYR A 10 -4.67 10.45 2.54
N ASP A 11 -5.42 11.53 2.69
CA ASP A 11 -5.30 12.70 1.86
C ASP A 11 -4.69 13.87 2.65
N LEU A 12 -4.07 14.80 1.91
CA LEU A 12 -3.64 16.09 2.42
C LEU A 12 -4.23 17.20 1.55
N THR A 13 -4.43 18.38 2.14
CA THR A 13 -4.63 19.61 1.38
C THR A 13 -3.31 20.09 0.80
N SER A 14 -3.32 20.81 -0.31
CA SER A 14 -2.12 21.38 -0.91
C SER A 14 -1.36 22.29 0.08
N ASP A 15 -2.07 23.00 0.92
CA ASP A 15 -1.48 23.95 1.89
C ASP A 15 -0.73 23.23 3.02
N SER A 16 -1.18 22.06 3.42
CA SER A 16 -0.54 21.27 4.49
C SER A 16 0.51 20.29 3.98
N GLU A 17 0.60 20.08 2.66
CA GLU A 17 1.41 19.04 2.04
C GLU A 17 2.89 19.15 2.41
N TYR A 18 3.49 20.32 2.19
CA TYR A 18 4.94 20.50 2.40
C TYR A 18 5.35 20.26 3.85
N GLU A 19 4.67 20.89 4.78
CA GLU A 19 4.98 20.79 6.21
C GLU A 19 4.79 19.36 6.72
N TYR A 20 3.66 18.74 6.35
CA TYR A 20 3.36 17.38 6.73
C TYR A 20 4.38 16.38 6.19
N LEU A 21 4.73 16.46 4.89
CA LEU A 21 5.68 15.54 4.27
C LEU A 21 7.08 15.69 4.85
N ASN A 22 7.50 16.92 5.15
CA ASN A 22 8.78 17.17 5.82
C ASN A 22 8.84 16.50 7.19
N TRP A 23 7.82 16.68 8.03
CA TRP A 23 7.71 16.01 9.33
C TRP A 23 7.63 14.50 9.18
N PHE A 24 6.79 14.01 8.27
CA PHE A 24 6.54 12.58 8.09
C PHE A 24 7.79 11.82 7.68
N HIS A 25 8.57 12.38 6.73
CA HIS A 25 9.77 11.73 6.20
C HIS A 25 10.99 11.85 7.14
N ASN A 26 11.15 12.99 7.81
CA ASN A 26 12.37 13.28 8.57
C ASN A 26 12.24 12.97 10.07
N ILE A 27 11.02 12.86 10.58
CA ILE A 27 10.75 12.60 12.00
C ILE A 27 9.94 11.31 12.17
N HIS A 28 8.73 11.27 11.63
CA HIS A 28 7.78 10.20 11.97
C HIS A 28 8.17 8.82 11.43
N ILE A 29 8.60 8.72 10.16
CA ILE A 29 9.07 7.43 9.61
C ILE A 29 10.32 6.95 10.34
N PRO A 30 11.38 7.77 10.55
CA PRO A 30 12.55 7.35 11.34
C PRO A 30 12.21 6.86 12.74
N GLU A 31 11.31 7.56 13.45
CA GLU A 31 10.84 7.11 14.77
C GLU A 31 10.14 5.74 14.72
N LYS A 32 9.33 5.50 13.69
CA LYS A 32 8.71 4.18 13.50
C LYS A 32 9.74 3.11 13.21
N LEU A 33 10.71 3.39 12.34
CA LEU A 33 11.77 2.43 11.96
C LEU A 33 12.72 2.14 13.12
N ALA A 34 12.84 3.03 14.11
CA ALA A 34 13.60 2.78 15.33
C ALA A 34 12.91 1.81 16.30
N ARG A 35 11.63 1.49 16.12
CA ARG A 35 10.90 0.57 16.98
C ARG A 35 11.23 -0.88 16.64
N PRO A 36 11.29 -1.76 17.64
CA PRO A 36 11.54 -3.19 17.40
C PRO A 36 10.52 -3.80 16.43
N GLY A 37 11.03 -4.57 15.48
CA GLY A 37 10.21 -5.31 14.53
C GLY A 37 9.83 -4.56 13.26
N TYR A 38 9.95 -3.22 13.20
CA TYR A 38 9.84 -2.47 11.94
C TYR A 38 11.09 -2.70 11.10
N LEU A 39 10.93 -3.03 9.84
CA LEU A 39 12.03 -3.41 8.94
C LEU A 39 12.31 -2.37 7.86
N TRP A 40 11.27 -1.82 7.29
CA TRP A 40 11.34 -0.84 6.21
C TRP A 40 10.07 0.00 6.14
N ALA A 41 10.17 1.14 5.47
CA ALA A 41 9.02 1.97 5.12
C ALA A 41 9.21 2.54 3.71
N VAL A 42 8.10 2.78 3.03
CA VAL A 42 8.05 3.50 1.74
C VAL A 42 6.79 4.36 1.71
N HIS A 43 6.86 5.48 0.98
CA HIS A 43 5.76 6.42 0.88
C HIS A 43 5.52 6.79 -0.58
N TYR A 44 4.26 6.76 -0.99
CA TYR A 44 3.82 7.01 -2.35
C TYR A 44 2.82 8.15 -2.37
N LYS A 45 2.88 8.94 -3.45
CA LYS A 45 1.87 9.93 -3.81
C LYS A 45 0.99 9.35 -4.91
N GLY A 46 -0.31 9.42 -4.74
CA GLY A 46 -1.28 8.96 -5.72
C GLY A 46 -1.17 9.71 -7.04
N GLN A 47 -1.30 9.00 -8.14
CA GLN A 47 -1.38 9.61 -9.47
C GLN A 47 -2.77 10.20 -9.69
N ILE A 48 -2.82 11.37 -10.32
CA ILE A 48 -4.07 12.07 -10.67
C ILE A 48 -4.83 11.18 -11.67
N GLY A 49 -6.02 10.71 -11.29
CA GLY A 49 -6.86 9.85 -12.15
C GLY A 49 -7.62 8.76 -11.42
N ALA A 50 -7.27 8.46 -10.17
CA ALA A 50 -8.02 7.56 -9.31
C ALA A 50 -8.97 8.38 -8.43
N LEU A 51 -10.26 8.41 -8.79
CA LEU A 51 -11.36 9.10 -8.10
C LEU A 51 -11.15 10.63 -7.97
N VAL A 52 -12.12 11.37 -8.48
CA VAL A 52 -12.17 12.84 -8.48
C VAL A 52 -12.09 13.37 -7.06
N HIS A 53 -10.89 13.61 -6.60
CA HIS A 53 -10.68 14.46 -5.44
C HIS A 53 -10.65 15.93 -5.92
N SER A 54 -11.23 16.83 -5.14
CA SER A 54 -11.20 18.27 -5.43
C SER A 54 -9.78 18.72 -5.77
N GLU A 55 -9.63 19.74 -6.60
CA GLU A 55 -8.33 20.27 -7.07
C GLU A 55 -7.31 20.53 -5.95
N ASN A 56 -7.79 20.64 -4.70
CA ASN A 56 -7.00 20.93 -3.51
C ASN A 56 -6.64 19.69 -2.65
N ARG A 57 -6.90 18.46 -3.11
CA ARG A 57 -6.58 17.23 -2.36
C ARG A 57 -5.57 16.37 -3.09
N ARG A 58 -4.64 15.78 -2.32
CA ARG A 58 -3.63 14.83 -2.80
C ARG A 58 -3.68 13.57 -1.94
N SER A 59 -3.75 12.42 -2.57
CA SER A 59 -3.82 11.11 -1.90
C SER A 59 -2.43 10.52 -1.70
N TYR A 60 -2.24 9.86 -0.57
CA TYR A 60 -0.98 9.25 -0.16
C TYR A 60 -1.19 7.83 0.34
N LEU A 61 -0.14 7.03 0.18
CA LEU A 61 -0.04 5.67 0.70
C LEU A 61 1.32 5.48 1.36
N ALA A 62 1.34 5.20 2.66
CA ALA A 62 2.55 4.79 3.36
C ALA A 62 2.48 3.29 3.69
N LEU A 63 3.57 2.58 3.42
CA LEU A 63 3.74 1.17 3.76
C LEU A 63 4.85 1.03 4.79
N PHE A 64 4.60 0.21 5.81
CA PHE A 64 5.58 -0.20 6.79
C PHE A 64 5.67 -1.72 6.79
N GLY A 65 6.85 -2.25 6.51
CA GLY A 65 7.10 -3.68 6.62
C GLY A 65 7.55 -4.06 8.04
N GLY A 66 7.01 -5.16 8.54
CA GLY A 66 7.32 -5.66 9.87
C GLY A 66 7.62 -7.15 9.91
N LEU A 67 8.24 -7.60 11.03
CA LEU A 67 8.53 -9.01 11.26
C LEU A 67 7.25 -9.86 11.36
N SER A 68 6.19 -9.27 11.89
CA SER A 68 4.88 -9.91 12.03
C SER A 68 3.78 -8.86 12.18
N THR A 69 2.53 -9.25 12.10
CA THR A 69 1.39 -8.38 12.37
C THR A 69 1.40 -7.82 13.80
N ARG A 70 1.93 -8.57 14.76
CA ARG A 70 2.11 -8.12 16.15
C ARG A 70 2.97 -6.86 16.24
N THR A 71 3.96 -6.68 15.36
CA THR A 71 4.80 -5.47 15.31
C THR A 71 3.99 -4.18 15.27
N PHE A 72 2.81 -4.22 14.64
CA PHE A 72 1.94 -3.07 14.44
C PHE A 72 0.77 -2.99 15.43
N LEU A 73 0.54 -4.06 16.20
CA LEU A 73 -0.62 -4.20 17.08
C LEU A 73 -0.25 -4.23 18.57
N ASP A 74 1.04 -4.33 18.90
CA ASP A 74 1.54 -4.34 20.28
C ASP A 74 2.82 -3.48 20.36
N PRO A 75 2.76 -2.26 20.94
CA PRO A 75 1.57 -1.63 21.53
C PRO A 75 0.48 -1.28 20.49
N SER A 76 -0.76 -1.27 20.91
CA SER A 76 -1.91 -0.99 20.05
C SER A 76 -1.89 0.45 19.52
N PRO A 77 -2.54 0.74 18.38
CA PRO A 77 -2.67 2.11 17.88
C PRO A 77 -3.36 3.06 18.85
N ALA A 78 -4.22 2.55 19.74
CA ALA A 78 -4.88 3.35 20.78
C ALA A 78 -3.89 3.78 21.87
N GLU A 79 -3.07 2.84 22.35
CA GLU A 79 -2.00 3.15 23.32
C GLU A 79 -1.00 4.15 22.75
N LEU A 80 -0.58 3.94 21.50
CA LEU A 80 0.35 4.85 20.81
C LEU A 80 -0.24 6.26 20.64
N ARG A 81 -1.55 6.41 20.41
CA ARG A 81 -2.20 7.72 20.37
C ARG A 81 -2.12 8.47 21.70
N GLY A 82 -2.27 7.74 22.80
CA GLY A 82 -2.14 8.30 24.14
C GLY A 82 -0.74 8.82 24.48
N MET A 83 0.29 8.34 23.78
CA MET A 83 1.70 8.69 24.01
C MET A 83 2.23 9.75 23.01
N GLN A 84 1.41 10.25 22.10
CA GLN A 84 1.84 11.24 21.11
C GLN A 84 2.16 12.59 21.76
N ASP A 85 3.27 13.20 21.34
CA ASP A 85 3.57 14.59 21.61
C ASP A 85 2.64 15.56 20.85
N ASP A 86 2.72 16.83 21.18
CA ASP A 86 1.84 17.85 20.59
C ASP A 86 2.09 18.01 19.07
N LEU A 87 3.34 17.97 18.64
CA LEU A 87 3.70 18.06 17.21
C LEU A 87 3.13 16.89 16.42
N THR A 88 3.31 15.67 16.91
CA THR A 88 2.76 14.47 16.28
C THR A 88 1.24 14.54 16.18
N ARG A 89 0.58 15.02 17.24
CA ARG A 89 -0.87 15.17 17.30
C ARG A 89 -1.38 16.20 16.28
N GLU A 90 -0.69 17.35 16.19
CA GLU A 90 -0.97 18.38 15.19
C GLU A 90 -0.84 17.85 13.78
N MET A 91 0.30 17.22 13.44
CA MET A 91 0.57 16.71 12.10
C MET A 91 -0.40 15.59 11.71
N MET A 92 -0.73 14.68 12.63
CA MET A 92 -1.74 13.64 12.38
C MET A 92 -3.13 14.24 12.13
N GLY A 93 -3.44 15.37 12.73
CA GLY A 93 -4.69 16.11 12.51
C GLY A 93 -4.84 16.71 11.11
N LYS A 94 -3.73 16.88 10.36
CA LYS A 94 -3.75 17.36 8.95
C LYS A 94 -4.20 16.28 7.95
N ARG A 95 -4.24 15.01 8.35
CA ARG A 95 -4.72 13.92 7.50
C ARG A 95 -6.23 13.97 7.34
N LEU A 96 -6.65 13.85 6.10
CA LEU A 96 -8.06 13.68 5.73
C LEU A 96 -8.31 12.23 5.29
N SER A 97 -9.51 11.72 5.52
CA SER A 97 -9.93 10.37 5.09
C SER A 97 -8.94 9.26 5.47
N SER A 98 -8.25 9.38 6.61
CA SER A 98 -7.19 8.47 7.02
C SER A 98 -7.74 7.07 7.32
N LYS A 99 -7.16 6.06 6.68
CA LYS A 99 -7.44 4.63 6.89
C LYS A 99 -6.12 3.91 7.15
N GLY A 100 -6.11 2.99 8.09
CA GLY A 100 -4.96 2.14 8.37
C GLY A 100 -5.40 0.69 8.48
N ASP A 101 -4.67 -0.21 7.81
CA ASP A 101 -4.94 -1.64 7.85
C ASP A 101 -3.65 -2.43 7.95
N VAL A 102 -3.66 -3.48 8.75
CA VAL A 102 -2.52 -4.39 8.94
C VAL A 102 -2.80 -5.67 8.19
N PHE A 103 -1.87 -6.04 7.32
CA PHE A 103 -1.94 -7.23 6.50
C PHE A 103 -0.84 -8.23 6.87
N ALA A 104 -1.22 -9.50 6.92
CA ALA A 104 -0.27 -10.60 6.86
C ALA A 104 0.12 -10.87 5.40
N LEU A 105 1.40 -11.13 5.15
CA LEU A 105 1.87 -11.64 3.86
C LEU A 105 1.52 -13.12 3.77
N GLU A 106 0.63 -13.48 2.87
CA GLU A 106 0.28 -14.87 2.61
C GLU A 106 1.33 -15.53 1.71
N TRP A 107 1.60 -14.93 0.56
CA TRP A 107 2.67 -15.32 -0.35
C TRP A 107 3.07 -14.19 -1.29
N SER A 108 4.16 -14.37 -2.01
CA SER A 108 4.61 -13.43 -3.03
C SER A 108 5.15 -14.16 -4.25
N VAL A 109 5.01 -13.53 -5.41
CA VAL A 109 5.63 -13.96 -6.66
C VAL A 109 6.68 -12.93 -7.04
N ASN A 110 7.85 -13.40 -7.44
CA ASN A 110 8.95 -12.56 -7.88
C ASN A 110 9.60 -13.19 -9.13
N GLU A 111 9.60 -12.46 -10.24
CA GLU A 111 10.22 -12.94 -11.48
C GLU A 111 11.58 -12.31 -11.77
N SER A 112 11.99 -11.27 -11.04
CA SER A 112 13.24 -10.56 -11.33
C SER A 112 14.37 -10.94 -10.39
N LYS A 113 15.50 -11.33 -10.98
CA LYS A 113 16.78 -11.48 -10.27
C LYS A 113 17.52 -10.14 -10.10
N ASN A 114 17.12 -9.09 -10.82
CA ASN A 114 17.70 -7.76 -10.79
C ASN A 114 16.67 -6.76 -10.31
N VAL A 115 16.47 -6.68 -9.00
CA VAL A 115 15.54 -5.74 -8.38
C VAL A 115 16.17 -4.36 -8.31
N GLN A 116 15.89 -3.51 -9.29
CA GLN A 116 15.93 -2.07 -9.02
C GLN A 116 14.78 -1.75 -8.05
N GLU A 117 15.03 -0.86 -7.08
CA GLU A 117 13.99 -0.48 -6.13
C GLU A 117 12.75 0.07 -6.86
N PRO A 118 11.56 -0.44 -6.56
CA PRO A 118 10.36 -0.05 -7.25
C PRO A 118 10.03 1.43 -7.02
N ARG A 119 9.71 2.13 -8.09
CA ARG A 119 9.33 3.56 -8.04
C ARG A 119 7.84 3.81 -8.12
N SER A 120 7.08 2.82 -8.51
CA SER A 120 5.63 2.90 -8.55
C SER A 120 5.00 1.70 -7.86
N ILE A 121 3.76 1.87 -7.45
CA ILE A 121 2.98 0.85 -6.78
C ILE A 121 1.55 0.85 -7.29
N GLN A 122 0.98 -0.34 -7.38
CA GLN A 122 -0.46 -0.54 -7.50
C GLN A 122 -0.93 -1.43 -6.36
N ILE A 123 -2.02 -1.05 -5.72
CA ILE A 123 -2.69 -1.87 -4.72
C ILE A 123 -4.16 -1.98 -5.06
N ASP A 124 -4.66 -3.21 -5.05
CA ASP A 124 -6.06 -3.54 -5.19
C ASP A 124 -6.55 -4.20 -3.91
N PHE A 125 -7.61 -3.65 -3.34
CA PHE A 125 -8.26 -4.16 -2.14
C PHE A 125 -9.56 -4.84 -2.50
N PHE A 126 -9.74 -6.06 -2.02
CA PHE A 126 -10.94 -6.85 -2.22
C PHE A 126 -11.67 -7.06 -0.91
N SER A 127 -12.97 -6.82 -0.90
CA SER A 127 -13.83 -7.17 0.21
C SER A 127 -14.36 -8.60 -0.01
N ILE A 128 -14.51 -9.32 1.09
CA ILE A 128 -15.21 -10.59 1.09
C ILE A 128 -16.65 -10.32 1.46
N ARG A 129 -17.57 -10.82 0.67
CA ARG A 129 -18.98 -10.83 1.03
C ARG A 129 -19.22 -11.85 2.15
N ALA A 130 -20.29 -11.65 2.91
CA ALA A 130 -20.70 -12.54 3.98
C ALA A 130 -21.01 -13.99 3.54
N ASP A 131 -21.08 -14.22 2.23
CA ASP A 131 -21.34 -15.52 1.58
C ASP A 131 -20.07 -16.32 1.25
N GLY A 132 -18.90 -15.89 1.70
CA GLY A 132 -17.71 -16.74 1.74
C GLY A 132 -16.93 -16.91 0.43
N ASN A 133 -16.49 -15.81 -0.19
CA ASN A 133 -15.71 -15.84 -1.44
C ASN A 133 -14.18 -15.91 -1.24
N ASP A 134 -13.69 -16.20 -0.04
CA ASP A 134 -12.27 -16.28 0.30
C ASP A 134 -11.50 -17.25 -0.59
N GLU A 135 -12.04 -18.46 -0.73
CA GLU A 135 -11.42 -19.53 -1.51
C GLU A 135 -11.31 -19.15 -2.99
N GLU A 136 -12.33 -18.49 -3.53
CA GLU A 136 -12.35 -18.09 -4.94
C GLU A 136 -11.38 -16.97 -5.24
N VAL A 137 -11.24 -15.97 -4.35
CA VAL A 137 -10.22 -14.92 -4.46
C VAL A 137 -8.82 -15.53 -4.33
N GLY A 138 -8.63 -16.43 -3.39
CA GLY A 138 -7.37 -17.17 -3.21
C GLY A 138 -7.01 -18.01 -4.43
N ALA A 139 -7.95 -18.79 -4.95
CA ALA A 139 -7.76 -19.61 -6.12
C ALA A 139 -7.46 -18.78 -7.38
N TRP A 140 -8.19 -17.70 -7.60
CA TRP A 140 -7.91 -16.76 -8.67
C TRP A 140 -6.50 -16.16 -8.54
N ALA A 141 -6.14 -15.67 -7.37
CA ALA A 141 -4.82 -15.06 -7.14
C ALA A 141 -3.70 -16.08 -7.42
N ALA A 142 -3.80 -17.29 -6.89
CA ALA A 142 -2.80 -18.33 -7.09
C ALA A 142 -2.62 -18.71 -8.57
N LYS A 143 -3.72 -18.76 -9.33
CA LYS A 143 -3.71 -19.12 -10.75
C LYS A 143 -3.29 -17.99 -11.67
N SER A 144 -3.75 -16.75 -11.39
CA SER A 144 -3.68 -15.65 -12.34
C SER A 144 -2.48 -14.74 -12.12
N LEU A 145 -2.07 -14.49 -10.87
CA LEU A 145 -0.97 -13.55 -10.60
C LEU A 145 0.37 -13.96 -11.22
N PRO A 146 0.80 -15.24 -11.21
CA PRO A 146 2.03 -15.64 -11.88
C PRO A 146 2.03 -15.34 -13.39
N SER A 147 0.88 -15.51 -14.05
CA SER A 147 0.75 -15.21 -15.48
C SER A 147 0.72 -13.71 -15.77
N LEU A 148 0.14 -12.91 -14.88
CA LEU A 148 0.11 -11.46 -15.01
C LEU A 148 1.51 -10.84 -14.95
N LEU A 149 2.42 -11.39 -14.14
CA LEU A 149 3.81 -10.94 -14.06
C LEU A 149 4.61 -11.14 -15.34
N GLN A 150 4.15 -12.01 -16.24
CA GLN A 150 4.77 -12.22 -17.55
C GLN A 150 4.35 -11.16 -18.57
N THR A 151 3.39 -10.32 -18.24
CA THR A 151 3.00 -9.22 -19.13
C THR A 151 4.10 -8.15 -19.17
N PRO A 152 4.31 -7.45 -20.31
CA PRO A 152 5.33 -6.40 -20.40
C PRO A 152 5.18 -5.30 -19.34
N GLU A 153 3.95 -5.03 -18.93
CA GLU A 153 3.60 -4.01 -17.94
C GLU A 153 4.07 -4.36 -16.52
N LEU A 154 4.13 -5.64 -16.18
CA LEU A 154 4.50 -6.12 -14.85
C LEU A 154 5.84 -6.88 -14.84
N ASN A 155 6.50 -6.99 -15.98
CA ASN A 155 7.79 -7.67 -16.06
C ASN A 155 8.81 -6.98 -15.13
N GLY A 156 9.40 -7.76 -14.25
CA GLY A 156 10.33 -7.26 -13.23
C GLY A 156 9.63 -6.73 -11.96
N SER A 157 8.31 -6.80 -11.89
CA SER A 157 7.56 -6.44 -10.68
C SER A 157 7.56 -7.58 -9.67
N LYS A 158 7.33 -7.23 -8.41
CA LYS A 158 7.05 -8.17 -7.35
C LYS A 158 5.58 -8.03 -6.92
N THR A 159 4.88 -9.13 -6.85
CA THR A 159 3.48 -9.14 -6.42
C THR A 159 3.34 -9.84 -5.08
N TYR A 160 2.59 -9.23 -4.19
CA TYR A 160 2.30 -9.74 -2.86
C TYR A 160 0.80 -10.01 -2.74
N LYS A 161 0.45 -11.19 -2.26
CA LYS A 161 -0.89 -11.52 -1.80
C LYS A 161 -0.95 -11.30 -0.31
N LEU A 162 -1.87 -10.47 0.13
CA LEU A 162 -2.02 -10.00 1.50
C LEU A 162 -3.39 -10.38 2.05
N ILE A 163 -3.45 -10.67 3.35
CA ILE A 163 -4.69 -10.89 4.10
C ILE A 163 -4.78 -9.87 5.22
N SER A 164 -5.87 -9.11 5.28
CA SER A 164 -6.12 -8.17 6.38
C SER A 164 -6.34 -8.89 7.71
N VAL A 165 -5.74 -8.36 8.77
CA VAL A 165 -5.93 -8.83 10.15
C VAL A 165 -6.66 -7.81 11.02
N THR A 166 -6.93 -6.62 10.50
CA THR A 166 -7.63 -5.53 11.23
C THR A 166 -9.03 -5.26 10.71
N GLY A 167 -9.45 -5.97 9.67
CA GLY A 167 -10.86 -6.02 9.26
C GLY A 167 -11.33 -4.90 8.31
N GLY A 168 -10.43 -4.06 7.80
CA GLY A 168 -10.80 -3.02 6.81
C GLY A 168 -11.05 -3.62 5.43
N HIS A 169 -10.09 -4.37 4.92
CA HIS A 169 -10.13 -5.09 3.65
C HIS A 169 -9.62 -6.51 3.86
N PHE A 170 -10.36 -7.50 3.44
CA PHE A 170 -9.99 -8.89 3.71
C PHE A 170 -8.81 -9.38 2.88
N HIS A 171 -8.69 -8.93 1.63
CA HIS A 171 -7.56 -9.25 0.77
C HIS A 171 -6.98 -8.00 0.15
N GLY A 172 -5.65 -8.02 -0.03
CA GLY A 172 -4.92 -7.02 -0.79
C GLY A 172 -4.00 -7.69 -1.79
N ILE A 173 -3.89 -7.12 -2.99
CA ILE A 173 -2.90 -7.49 -3.98
C ILE A 173 -2.05 -6.26 -4.26
N LEU A 174 -0.78 -6.37 -3.95
CA LEU A 174 0.19 -5.30 -4.10
C LEU A 174 1.16 -5.67 -5.21
N HIS A 175 1.21 -4.84 -6.24
CA HIS A 175 2.17 -4.92 -7.32
C HIS A 175 3.21 -3.81 -7.15
N ASP A 176 4.42 -4.23 -7.07
CA ASP A 176 5.58 -3.39 -6.92
C ASP A 176 6.22 -3.22 -8.31
N ALA A 177 5.90 -2.15 -9.01
CA ALA A 177 6.29 -1.95 -10.39
C ALA A 177 7.67 -1.29 -10.51
N GLY A 178 8.52 -1.84 -11.36
CA GLY A 178 9.84 -1.31 -11.68
C GLY A 178 9.81 0.03 -12.41
N PHE A 179 11.00 0.58 -12.63
CA PHE A 179 11.31 1.95 -13.05
C PHE A 179 10.66 2.46 -14.34
N HIS A 180 10.23 1.62 -15.24
CA HIS A 180 9.91 2.01 -16.62
C HIS A 180 8.42 2.04 -16.97
N GLN A 181 7.55 1.71 -16.03
CA GLN A 181 6.14 1.63 -16.36
C GLN A 181 5.32 2.30 -15.26
N SER A 182 4.89 3.53 -15.52
CA SER A 182 3.67 4.00 -14.92
C SER A 182 2.56 3.06 -15.42
N ILE A 183 2.04 2.22 -14.53
CA ILE A 183 0.77 1.57 -14.80
C ILE A 183 -0.22 2.71 -14.93
N GLY A 184 -0.53 3.07 -16.16
CA GLY A 184 -1.41 4.21 -16.42
C GLY A 184 -2.78 3.96 -15.80
N PRO A 185 -3.50 4.99 -15.34
CA PRO A 185 -4.77 4.86 -14.62
C PRO A 185 -5.85 4.07 -15.37
N ASN A 186 -5.65 3.81 -16.65
CA ASN A 186 -6.58 3.08 -17.50
C ASN A 186 -6.11 1.69 -17.94
N LYS A 187 -4.88 1.27 -17.62
CA LYS A 187 -4.47 -0.10 -17.87
C LYS A 187 -4.85 -0.95 -16.67
N LYS A 188 -6.03 -1.53 -16.74
CA LYS A 188 -6.48 -2.56 -15.83
C LYS A 188 -5.50 -3.72 -15.92
N VAL A 189 -4.74 -3.96 -14.86
CA VAL A 189 -4.01 -5.23 -14.66
C VAL A 189 -5.02 -6.38 -14.73
N PHE A 190 -6.24 -6.10 -14.38
CA PHE A 190 -7.41 -6.92 -14.61
C PHE A 190 -7.96 -6.62 -16.01
N ASN A 191 -7.53 -7.42 -17.00
CA ASN A 191 -8.08 -7.36 -18.35
C ASN A 191 -9.55 -7.89 -18.37
N SER A 192 -10.20 -7.81 -19.51
CA SER A 192 -11.58 -8.24 -19.72
C SER A 192 -11.87 -9.73 -19.40
N GLN A 193 -10.83 -10.54 -19.19
CA GLN A 193 -10.93 -11.94 -18.77
C GLN A 193 -10.88 -12.12 -17.24
N THR A 194 -10.57 -11.08 -16.50
CA THR A 194 -10.76 -11.10 -15.06
C THR A 194 -12.26 -11.18 -14.82
N SER A 195 -12.69 -12.28 -14.23
CA SER A 195 -14.09 -12.62 -14.11
C SER A 195 -14.90 -11.42 -13.57
N GLU A 196 -16.12 -11.26 -14.06
CA GLU A 196 -17.12 -10.30 -13.62
C GLU A 196 -17.23 -10.28 -12.08
N PHE A 197 -17.08 -11.44 -11.49
CA PHE A 197 -16.98 -11.74 -10.07
C PHE A 197 -15.93 -10.88 -9.31
N LEU A 198 -14.69 -10.74 -9.79
CA LEU A 198 -13.66 -9.96 -9.10
C LEU A 198 -13.88 -8.44 -9.19
N ARG A 199 -14.53 -7.99 -10.26
CA ARG A 199 -14.92 -6.58 -10.37
C ARG A 199 -15.92 -6.16 -9.30
N ASP A 200 -16.81 -7.05 -8.93
CA ASP A 200 -17.80 -6.80 -7.89
C ASP A 200 -17.20 -6.83 -6.48
N LEU A 201 -16.05 -7.49 -6.31
CA LEU A 201 -15.33 -7.57 -5.04
C LEU A 201 -14.28 -6.47 -4.86
N LEU A 202 -13.85 -5.81 -5.92
CA LEU A 202 -12.89 -4.72 -5.85
C LEU A 202 -13.51 -3.52 -5.13
N VAL A 203 -13.00 -3.21 -3.94
CA VAL A 203 -13.50 -2.13 -3.09
C VAL A 203 -12.72 -0.85 -3.31
N GLU A 204 -11.41 -0.95 -3.47
CA GLU A 204 -10.52 0.19 -3.55
C GLU A 204 -9.29 -0.15 -4.37
N HIS A 205 -8.80 0.84 -5.09
CA HIS A 205 -7.63 0.75 -5.95
C HIS A 205 -6.75 1.99 -5.75
N PHE A 206 -5.45 1.79 -5.60
CA PHE A 206 -4.49 2.87 -5.47
C PHE A 206 -3.33 2.66 -6.44
N ASN A 207 -3.03 3.70 -7.22
CA ASN A 207 -1.81 3.83 -8.00
C ASN A 207 -0.99 5.00 -7.49
N GLY A 208 0.30 4.79 -7.26
CA GLY A 208 1.16 5.82 -6.73
C GLY A 208 2.58 5.79 -7.23
N GLN A 209 3.21 6.96 -7.15
CA GLN A 209 4.63 7.15 -7.38
C GLN A 209 5.35 7.30 -6.05
N ARG A 210 6.48 6.62 -5.88
CA ARG A 210 7.30 6.69 -4.68
C ARG A 210 7.88 8.08 -4.50
N ILE A 211 7.69 8.64 -3.32
CA ILE A 211 8.21 9.95 -2.92
C ILE A 211 9.18 9.85 -1.75
N TRP A 212 9.28 8.69 -1.08
CA TRP A 212 10.23 8.43 0.00
C TRP A 212 10.48 6.92 0.20
N PRO A 213 11.72 6.48 0.52
CA PRO A 213 12.94 7.23 0.29
C PRO A 213 13.12 7.49 -1.21
N LEU A 214 13.66 8.64 -1.56
CA LEU A 214 14.10 8.88 -2.92
C LEU A 214 15.33 7.99 -3.11
N GLY A 215 15.28 7.06 -4.06
CA GLY A 215 16.44 6.24 -4.39
C GLY A 215 17.65 7.12 -4.64
N ASN A 216 18.83 6.71 -4.15
CA ASN A 216 20.06 7.40 -4.44
C ASN A 216 20.20 7.51 -5.96
N ASN A 217 20.11 8.73 -6.48
CA ASN A 217 20.55 9.05 -7.82
C ASN A 217 22.08 8.90 -7.79
N GLN A 218 22.58 7.71 -8.12
CA GLN A 218 23.95 7.53 -8.60
C GLN A 218 23.94 7.53 -10.10
#